data_c20c36037b15d3f4199489e0385c6d26
#
_entry.id   c20c36037b15d3f4199489e0385c6d26
#
_cell.length_a   1.000
_cell.length_b   1.000
_cell.length_c   1.000
_cell.angle_alpha   90.00
_cell.angle_beta   90.00
_cell.angle_gamma   90.00
#
_symmetry.space_group_name_H-M   'P 1'
#
loop_
_entity.id
_entity.type
_entity.pdbx_description
1 polymer ?
#
loop_
_entity_poly.entity_id
_entity_poly.type
_entity_poly.pdbx_seq_one_letter_code
_entity_poly.pdbx_strand_id
1 'polypeptide(L)'
;MFPIRDHNPSERTPYVTYGLIAANLIVFAMMWPLYSDEAAAGAVFQRFGIIPLRLMSGDGFETILTSMFLHAGFLHFAGNMLFLYIFGDNLEDVLGHVRFAVFYAISGLGAALLQIGADVTSPVPMVGASGAIAGVMGGYLLLFPRARVDVLFIIVIIFRVVPFPAWLMLLIWFALQVVNGALSLSQVGGGVAYWAHAGGFIAGFLFVLPVWKGLGGTAYWARTDGHPDHPETRYRLDRTSVPTVYRRK
;
A
#
# COMPACT_ATOMS: atom_id res chain seq x y z
N MET A 1 -4.87 10.35 11.28
CA MET A 1 -5.63 9.11 11.06
C MET A 1 -4.71 8.14 10.33
N PHE A 2 -4.22 7.10 11.03
CA PHE A 2 -3.21 6.18 10.48
C PHE A 2 -3.67 4.75 10.70
N PRO A 3 -3.73 3.88 9.66
CA PRO A 3 -3.89 2.44 9.85
C PRO A 3 -2.63 1.92 10.57
N ILE A 4 -2.82 1.03 11.54
CA ILE A 4 -1.72 0.48 12.33
C ILE A 4 -1.61 -1.04 12.25
N ARG A 5 -2.71 -1.72 11.94
CA ARG A 5 -2.74 -3.15 11.63
C ARG A 5 -4.10 -3.51 11.03
N ASP A 6 -4.16 -4.63 10.35
CA ASP A 6 -5.42 -5.30 10.05
C ASP A 6 -5.65 -6.52 10.96
N HIS A 7 -6.86 -7.08 10.90
CA HIS A 7 -7.24 -8.30 11.60
C HIS A 7 -7.30 -9.49 10.61
N ASN A 8 -6.29 -9.58 9.77
CA ASN A 8 -6.25 -10.46 8.63
C ASN A 8 -4.88 -11.16 8.56
N PRO A 9 -4.56 -12.12 9.48
CA PRO A 9 -3.25 -12.76 9.48
C PRO A 9 -3.05 -13.57 8.20
N SER A 10 -1.88 -13.43 7.58
CA SER A 10 -1.45 -14.25 6.46
C SER A 10 -1.00 -15.64 6.91
N GLU A 11 -1.24 -16.67 6.08
CA GLU A 11 -0.82 -18.05 6.37
C GLU A 11 0.63 -18.32 5.96
N ARG A 12 1.13 -17.58 4.95
CA ARG A 12 2.47 -17.76 4.37
C ARG A 12 3.39 -16.62 4.77
N THR A 13 4.69 -16.94 4.90
CA THR A 13 5.70 -15.89 5.09
C THR A 13 5.78 -15.00 3.85
N PRO A 14 5.52 -13.68 3.96
CA PRO A 14 5.47 -12.77 2.82
C PRO A 14 6.87 -12.30 2.41
N TYR A 15 7.64 -13.18 1.77
CA TYR A 15 9.05 -12.92 1.43
C TYR A 15 9.24 -11.72 0.50
N VAL A 16 8.34 -11.51 -0.46
CA VAL A 16 8.45 -10.38 -1.40
C VAL A 16 8.10 -9.07 -0.69
N THR A 17 7.08 -9.05 0.13
CA THR A 17 6.73 -7.89 0.97
C THR A 17 7.91 -7.48 1.84
N TYR A 18 8.50 -8.43 2.56
CA TYR A 18 9.69 -8.14 3.39
C TYR A 18 10.91 -7.75 2.56
N GLY A 19 11.11 -8.39 1.40
CA GLY A 19 12.17 -8.03 0.47
C GLY A 19 12.04 -6.61 -0.06
N LEU A 20 10.82 -6.18 -0.42
CA LEU A 20 10.52 -4.81 -0.83
C LEU A 20 10.76 -3.80 0.30
N ILE A 21 10.30 -4.11 1.52
CA ILE A 21 10.56 -3.27 2.70
C ILE A 21 12.07 -3.15 2.94
N ALA A 22 12.80 -4.26 2.90
CA ALA A 22 14.26 -4.26 3.10
C ALA A 22 14.99 -3.46 2.02
N ALA A 23 14.61 -3.61 0.74
CA ALA A 23 15.19 -2.85 -0.36
C ALA A 23 14.95 -1.34 -0.20
N ASN A 24 13.72 -0.95 0.15
CA ASN A 24 13.39 0.45 0.44
C ASN A 24 14.16 0.99 1.65
N LEU A 25 14.32 0.20 2.70
CA LEU A 25 15.12 0.58 3.88
C LEU A 25 16.59 0.81 3.51
N ILE A 26 17.18 -0.08 2.70
CA ILE A 26 18.56 0.06 2.25
C ILE A 26 18.73 1.35 1.45
N VAL A 27 17.87 1.61 0.45
CA VAL A 27 17.94 2.83 -0.36
C VAL A 27 17.71 4.06 0.52
N PHE A 28 16.76 4.02 1.46
CA PHE A 28 16.51 5.12 2.38
C PHE A 28 17.72 5.41 3.29
N ALA A 29 18.37 4.36 3.81
CA ALA A 29 19.59 4.49 4.61
C ALA A 29 20.76 5.09 3.80
N MET A 30 20.90 4.71 2.52
CA MET A 30 21.90 5.31 1.61
C MET A 30 21.62 6.79 1.34
N MET A 31 20.34 7.18 1.27
CA MET A 31 19.90 8.56 1.07
C MET A 31 20.03 9.42 2.33
N TRP A 32 20.05 8.79 3.53
CA TRP A 32 19.98 9.49 4.81
C TRP A 32 20.99 10.65 4.96
N PRO A 33 22.29 10.50 4.62
CA PRO A 33 23.26 11.58 4.71
C PRO A 33 22.95 12.75 3.77
N LEU A 34 22.27 12.50 2.66
CA LEU A 34 21.98 13.51 1.64
C LEU A 34 20.80 14.42 2.01
N TYR A 35 19.94 14.02 2.94
CA TYR A 35 18.79 14.85 3.35
C TYR A 35 19.17 16.13 4.10
N SER A 36 20.41 16.26 4.58
CA SER A 36 20.92 17.50 5.13
C SER A 36 21.39 18.50 4.05
N ASP A 37 21.52 18.05 2.79
CA ASP A 37 21.88 18.84 1.61
C ASP A 37 20.79 18.70 0.54
N GLU A 38 19.89 19.69 0.45
CA GLU A 38 18.79 19.69 -0.50
C GLU A 38 19.23 19.58 -1.95
N ALA A 39 20.40 20.16 -2.31
CA ALA A 39 20.91 20.08 -3.67
C ALA A 39 21.38 18.65 -3.99
N ALA A 40 22.08 17.99 -3.05
CA ALA A 40 22.53 16.62 -3.22
C ALA A 40 21.33 15.63 -3.28
N ALA A 41 20.37 15.75 -2.39
CA ALA A 41 19.13 14.95 -2.43
C ALA A 41 18.34 15.20 -3.72
N GLY A 42 18.18 16.47 -4.10
CA GLY A 42 17.52 16.89 -5.33
C GLY A 42 18.17 16.29 -6.59
N ALA A 43 19.51 16.26 -6.66
CA ALA A 43 20.23 15.63 -7.77
C ALA A 43 19.91 14.13 -7.91
N VAL A 44 19.80 13.39 -6.80
CA VAL A 44 19.38 11.99 -6.82
C VAL A 44 17.93 11.84 -7.29
N PHE A 45 17.01 12.69 -6.82
CA PHE A 45 15.61 12.66 -7.26
C PHE A 45 15.50 13.01 -8.76
N GLN A 46 16.27 13.98 -9.26
CA GLN A 46 16.33 14.29 -10.68
C GLN A 46 16.88 13.13 -11.50
N ARG A 47 17.84 12.38 -10.98
CA ARG A 47 18.49 11.26 -11.70
C ARG A 47 17.58 10.01 -11.75
N PHE A 48 16.95 9.64 -10.63
CA PHE A 48 16.28 8.34 -10.43
C PHE A 48 14.77 8.44 -10.24
N GLY A 49 14.22 9.64 -10.07
CA GLY A 49 12.78 9.88 -10.02
C GLY A 49 12.16 9.96 -11.40
N ILE A 50 10.86 9.67 -11.50
CA ILE A 50 10.07 9.85 -12.72
C ILE A 50 9.91 11.35 -12.96
N ILE A 51 10.31 11.81 -14.14
CA ILE A 51 10.04 13.17 -14.61
C ILE A 51 9.22 13.05 -15.89
N PRO A 52 7.91 13.44 -15.87
CA PRO A 52 7.03 13.31 -17.03
C PRO A 52 7.64 13.90 -18.29
N LEU A 53 8.13 15.14 -18.23
CA LEU A 53 8.76 15.81 -19.38
C LEU A 53 9.92 15.01 -19.98
N ARG A 54 10.77 14.38 -19.14
CA ARG A 54 11.89 13.56 -19.60
C ARG A 54 11.43 12.28 -20.30
N LEU A 55 10.42 11.60 -19.73
CA LEU A 55 9.85 10.40 -20.35
C LEU A 55 9.19 10.71 -21.70
N MET A 56 8.53 11.87 -21.83
CA MET A 56 7.93 12.31 -23.09
C MET A 56 8.98 12.64 -24.16
N SER A 57 10.21 12.95 -23.77
CA SER A 57 11.35 13.10 -24.71
C SER A 57 12.00 11.78 -25.11
N GLY A 58 11.52 10.65 -24.58
CA GLY A 58 12.03 9.31 -24.89
C GLY A 58 13.20 8.86 -24.02
N ASP A 59 13.44 9.52 -22.87
CA ASP A 59 14.53 9.22 -21.95
C ASP A 59 14.06 8.88 -20.54
N GLY A 60 14.82 8.11 -19.77
CA GLY A 60 14.60 7.86 -18.35
C GLY A 60 13.54 6.79 -18.04
N PHE A 61 13.25 5.87 -18.95
CA PHE A 61 12.24 4.80 -18.69
C PHE A 61 12.57 3.90 -17.50
N GLU A 62 13.86 3.72 -17.17
CA GLU A 62 14.31 3.00 -15.98
C GLU A 62 13.81 3.65 -14.68
N THR A 63 13.49 4.95 -14.72
CA THR A 63 13.01 5.67 -13.54
C THR A 63 11.61 5.25 -13.10
N ILE A 64 10.84 4.60 -13.96
CA ILE A 64 9.57 3.98 -13.59
C ILE A 64 9.78 2.96 -12.46
N LEU A 65 10.90 2.23 -12.51
CA LEU A 65 11.25 1.27 -11.47
C LEU A 65 12.03 1.92 -10.31
N THR A 66 13.06 2.71 -10.61
CA THR A 66 13.96 3.24 -9.56
C THR A 66 13.27 4.23 -8.64
N SER A 67 12.32 5.00 -9.14
CA SER A 67 11.52 5.94 -8.35
C SER A 67 10.74 5.29 -7.22
N MET A 68 10.34 4.02 -7.39
CA MET A 68 9.57 3.26 -6.40
C MET A 68 10.35 2.95 -5.11
N PHE A 69 11.67 3.16 -5.11
CA PHE A 69 12.54 2.92 -3.95
C PHE A 69 13.05 4.22 -3.31
N LEU A 70 12.79 5.36 -3.92
CA LEU A 70 13.18 6.66 -3.38
C LEU A 70 12.06 7.26 -2.53
N HIS A 71 12.43 7.99 -1.48
CA HIS A 71 11.47 8.67 -0.60
C HIS A 71 11.96 10.08 -0.28
N ALA A 72 11.05 11.04 -0.25
CA ALA A 72 11.39 12.45 -0.01
C ALA A 72 11.69 12.79 1.46
N GLY A 73 11.56 11.83 2.38
CA GLY A 73 11.87 12.01 3.80
C GLY A 73 11.31 10.89 4.66
N PHE A 74 11.62 10.96 5.97
CA PHE A 74 11.32 9.87 6.92
C PHE A 74 9.84 9.52 7.02
N LEU A 75 8.96 10.51 7.14
CA LEU A 75 7.50 10.23 7.26
C LEU A 75 6.93 9.62 5.99
N HIS A 76 7.45 10.01 4.82
CA HIS A 76 7.07 9.42 3.54
C HIS A 76 7.51 7.95 3.47
N PHE A 77 8.76 7.66 3.83
CA PHE A 77 9.28 6.30 3.91
C PHE A 77 8.50 5.45 4.93
N ALA A 78 8.38 5.92 6.17
CA ALA A 78 7.73 5.17 7.25
C ALA A 78 6.24 4.89 6.94
N GLY A 79 5.53 5.85 6.37
CA GLY A 79 4.16 5.66 5.91
C GLY A 79 4.04 4.59 4.83
N ASN A 80 4.90 4.63 3.81
CA ASN A 80 4.91 3.62 2.76
C ASN A 80 5.20 2.23 3.30
N MET A 81 6.20 2.07 4.16
CA MET A 81 6.53 0.76 4.74
C MET A 81 5.42 0.23 5.65
N LEU A 82 4.78 1.11 6.41
CA LEU A 82 3.65 0.74 7.25
C LEU A 82 2.47 0.20 6.40
N PHE A 83 2.09 0.90 5.34
CA PHE A 83 0.99 0.45 4.46
C PHE A 83 1.35 -0.84 3.72
N LEU A 84 2.58 -0.96 3.23
CA LEU A 84 3.05 -2.19 2.59
C LEU A 84 3.05 -3.37 3.56
N TYR A 85 3.46 -3.14 4.81
CA TYR A 85 3.45 -4.15 5.86
C TYR A 85 2.04 -4.63 6.23
N ILE A 86 1.06 -3.69 6.31
CA ILE A 86 -0.32 -4.00 6.73
C ILE A 86 -1.10 -4.74 5.63
N PHE A 87 -0.90 -4.39 4.35
CA PHE A 87 -1.74 -4.88 3.27
C PHE A 87 -1.03 -5.84 2.31
N GLY A 88 0.31 -5.82 2.30
CA GLY A 88 1.12 -6.55 1.34
C GLY A 88 1.11 -8.05 1.57
N ASP A 89 1.21 -8.48 2.81
CA ASP A 89 1.28 -9.90 3.19
C ASP A 89 0.03 -10.67 2.76
N ASN A 90 -1.15 -10.11 2.93
CA ASN A 90 -2.41 -10.74 2.54
C ASN A 90 -2.56 -10.89 1.02
N LEU A 91 -2.11 -9.87 0.27
CA LEU A 91 -2.10 -9.94 -1.19
C LEU A 91 -1.09 -10.97 -1.68
N GLU A 92 0.10 -11.01 -1.06
CA GLU A 92 1.13 -11.99 -1.37
C GLU A 92 0.68 -13.40 -1.05
N ASP A 93 -0.08 -13.60 0.03
CA ASP A 93 -0.64 -14.89 0.44
C ASP A 93 -1.59 -15.45 -0.63
N VAL A 94 -2.50 -14.61 -1.15
CA VAL A 94 -3.45 -15.01 -2.20
C VAL A 94 -2.79 -15.17 -3.57
N LEU A 95 -1.92 -14.25 -3.97
CA LEU A 95 -1.32 -14.25 -5.29
C LEU A 95 -0.13 -15.22 -5.41
N GLY A 96 0.53 -15.51 -4.29
CA GLY A 96 1.84 -16.14 -4.23
C GLY A 96 2.96 -15.17 -4.63
N HIS A 97 4.19 -15.47 -4.22
CA HIS A 97 5.33 -14.55 -4.27
C HIS A 97 5.59 -13.94 -5.65
N VAL A 98 5.67 -14.77 -6.70
CA VAL A 98 6.02 -14.29 -8.06
C VAL A 98 4.94 -13.39 -8.63
N ARG A 99 3.67 -13.80 -8.50
CA ARG A 99 2.56 -12.98 -9.02
C ARG A 99 2.40 -11.69 -8.24
N PHE A 100 2.68 -11.69 -6.93
CA PHE A 100 2.68 -10.49 -6.11
C PHE A 100 3.78 -9.51 -6.54
N ALA A 101 5.00 -9.98 -6.83
CA ALA A 101 6.07 -9.13 -7.35
C ALA A 101 5.69 -8.48 -8.69
N VAL A 102 5.11 -9.25 -9.62
CA VAL A 102 4.61 -8.75 -10.91
C VAL A 102 3.46 -7.76 -10.70
N PHE A 103 2.52 -8.09 -9.83
CA PHE A 103 1.40 -7.23 -9.46
C PHE A 103 1.88 -5.88 -8.91
N TYR A 104 2.87 -5.88 -8.02
CA TYR A 104 3.44 -4.67 -7.44
C TYR A 104 4.09 -3.78 -8.51
N ALA A 105 4.86 -4.38 -9.42
CA ALA A 105 5.49 -3.67 -10.54
C ALA A 105 4.45 -3.07 -11.52
N ILE A 106 3.40 -3.84 -11.87
CA ILE A 106 2.31 -3.36 -12.74
C ILE A 106 1.51 -2.24 -12.06
N SER A 107 1.29 -2.33 -10.76
CA SER A 107 0.64 -1.27 -9.99
C SER A 107 1.47 0.03 -10.01
N GLY A 108 2.80 -0.07 -9.86
CA GLY A 108 3.72 1.06 -10.00
C GLY A 108 3.72 1.65 -11.42
N LEU A 109 3.65 0.81 -12.45
CA LEU A 109 3.52 1.28 -13.83
C LEU A 109 2.18 2.01 -14.05
N GLY A 110 1.06 1.47 -13.55
CA GLY A 110 -0.25 2.13 -13.64
C GLY A 110 -0.27 3.47 -12.92
N ALA A 111 0.43 3.57 -11.79
CA ALA A 111 0.64 4.82 -11.06
C ALA A 111 1.40 5.84 -11.92
N ALA A 112 2.53 5.43 -12.51
CA ALA A 112 3.34 6.27 -13.38
C ALA A 112 2.53 6.79 -14.58
N LEU A 113 1.81 5.90 -15.25
CA LEU A 113 1.02 6.24 -16.45
C LEU A 113 -0.06 7.28 -16.14
N LEU A 114 -0.81 7.13 -15.06
CA LEU A 114 -1.87 8.09 -14.74
C LEU A 114 -1.30 9.44 -14.28
N GLN A 115 -0.20 9.45 -13.52
CA GLN A 115 0.46 10.69 -13.12
C GLN A 115 1.04 11.45 -14.31
N ILE A 116 1.72 10.75 -15.23
CA ILE A 116 2.26 11.33 -16.46
C ILE A 116 1.11 11.88 -17.32
N GLY A 117 0.02 11.11 -17.46
CA GLY A 117 -1.14 11.55 -18.23
C GLY A 117 -1.85 12.78 -17.63
N ALA A 118 -1.75 13.01 -16.33
CA ALA A 118 -2.31 14.20 -15.69
C ALA A 118 -1.50 15.48 -15.98
N ASP A 119 -0.16 15.38 -16.10
CA ASP A 119 0.71 16.48 -16.50
C ASP A 119 1.96 15.95 -17.21
N VAL A 120 1.89 15.85 -18.52
CA VAL A 120 3.00 15.36 -19.38
C VAL A 120 4.18 16.33 -19.45
N THR A 121 3.97 17.58 -19.06
CA THR A 121 4.98 18.65 -19.15
C THR A 121 5.72 18.90 -17.83
N SER A 122 5.33 18.20 -16.76
CA SER A 122 5.93 18.41 -15.45
C SER A 122 7.42 18.12 -15.43
N PRO A 123 8.25 19.08 -14.97
CA PRO A 123 9.68 18.88 -14.75
C PRO A 123 9.97 18.34 -13.34
N VAL A 124 8.92 18.16 -12.51
CA VAL A 124 9.06 17.77 -11.10
C VAL A 124 9.28 16.28 -10.97
N PRO A 125 10.35 15.82 -10.30
CA PRO A 125 10.58 14.40 -10.09
C PRO A 125 9.55 13.80 -9.12
N MET A 126 8.93 12.71 -9.53
CA MET A 126 8.06 11.89 -8.69
C MET A 126 8.86 10.72 -8.11
N VAL A 127 8.76 10.52 -6.80
CA VAL A 127 9.43 9.46 -6.04
C VAL A 127 8.48 8.84 -5.02
N GLY A 128 8.65 7.57 -4.75
CA GLY A 128 7.93 6.84 -3.70
C GLY A 128 7.35 5.51 -4.15
N ALA A 129 7.32 4.56 -3.23
CA ALA A 129 6.65 3.27 -3.39
C ALA A 129 5.12 3.41 -3.41
N SER A 130 4.59 4.56 -3.04
CA SER A 130 3.17 4.80 -2.71
C SER A 130 2.21 4.48 -3.85
N GLY A 131 2.61 4.69 -5.10
CA GLY A 131 1.80 4.33 -6.25
C GLY A 131 1.58 2.81 -6.36
N ALA A 132 2.63 2.01 -6.22
CA ALA A 132 2.50 0.55 -6.20
C ALA A 132 1.75 0.05 -4.95
N ILE A 133 1.98 0.66 -3.80
CA ILE A 133 1.27 0.37 -2.54
C ILE A 133 -0.22 0.72 -2.66
N ALA A 134 -0.56 1.80 -3.35
CA ALA A 134 -1.95 2.11 -3.68
C ALA A 134 -2.61 0.96 -4.47
N GLY A 135 -1.86 0.31 -5.37
CA GLY A 135 -2.31 -0.89 -6.05
C GLY A 135 -2.56 -2.06 -5.10
N VAL A 136 -1.67 -2.26 -4.11
CA VAL A 136 -1.90 -3.26 -3.05
C VAL A 136 -3.21 -2.97 -2.32
N MET A 137 -3.47 -1.71 -1.97
CA MET A 137 -4.73 -1.30 -1.33
C MET A 137 -5.96 -1.52 -2.23
N GLY A 138 -5.84 -1.27 -3.55
CA GLY A 138 -6.89 -1.54 -4.53
C GLY A 138 -7.22 -3.02 -4.65
N GLY A 139 -6.20 -3.88 -4.69
CA GLY A 139 -6.37 -5.34 -4.67
C GLY A 139 -6.97 -5.84 -3.34
N TYR A 140 -6.53 -5.29 -2.22
CA TYR A 140 -7.05 -5.60 -0.89
C TYR A 140 -8.55 -5.26 -0.77
N LEU A 141 -8.95 -4.09 -1.30
CA LEU A 141 -10.36 -3.70 -1.32
C LEU A 141 -11.24 -4.73 -2.02
N LEU A 142 -10.76 -5.30 -3.13
CA LEU A 142 -11.53 -6.29 -3.89
C LEU A 142 -11.60 -7.65 -3.19
N LEU A 143 -10.48 -8.10 -2.61
CA LEU A 143 -10.41 -9.42 -1.97
C LEU A 143 -11.02 -9.44 -0.58
N PHE A 144 -10.77 -8.41 0.22
CA PHE A 144 -11.07 -8.38 1.65
C PHE A 144 -11.85 -7.12 2.09
N PRO A 145 -12.98 -6.79 1.44
CA PRO A 145 -13.68 -5.52 1.68
C PRO A 145 -14.16 -5.35 3.13
N ARG A 146 -14.45 -6.44 3.84
CA ARG A 146 -14.97 -6.40 5.21
C ARG A 146 -13.93 -6.71 6.27
N ALA A 147 -12.68 -6.99 5.89
CA ALA A 147 -11.59 -7.13 6.84
C ALA A 147 -11.49 -5.87 7.71
N ARG A 148 -11.21 -6.06 8.99
CA ARG A 148 -11.10 -4.93 9.93
C ARG A 148 -9.69 -4.39 9.92
N VAL A 149 -9.58 -3.07 9.84
CA VAL A 149 -8.32 -2.33 9.92
C VAL A 149 -8.41 -1.40 11.12
N ASP A 150 -7.48 -1.54 12.05
CA ASP A 150 -7.35 -0.65 13.19
C ASP A 150 -6.76 0.67 12.74
N VAL A 151 -7.50 1.75 12.93
CA VAL A 151 -7.10 3.11 12.61
C VAL A 151 -6.85 3.89 13.88
N LEU A 152 -5.63 4.42 14.01
CA LEU A 152 -5.25 5.30 15.10
C LEU A 152 -5.69 6.74 14.80
N PHE A 153 -6.54 7.26 15.66
CA PHE A 153 -6.91 8.66 15.71
C PHE A 153 -6.09 9.36 16.77
N ILE A 154 -5.45 10.46 16.38
CA ILE A 154 -4.73 11.35 17.29
C ILE A 154 -5.52 12.65 17.34
N ILE A 155 -6.21 12.90 18.45
CA ILE A 155 -7.00 14.09 18.69
C ILE A 155 -6.31 14.85 19.85
N VAL A 156 -5.42 15.75 19.48
CA VAL A 156 -4.55 16.52 20.41
C VAL A 156 -3.68 15.55 21.23
N ILE A 157 -4.12 15.17 22.43
CA ILE A 157 -3.42 14.25 23.34
C ILE A 157 -4.16 12.92 23.55
N ILE A 158 -5.31 12.74 22.89
CA ILE A 158 -6.13 11.52 23.00
C ILE A 158 -5.80 10.59 21.84
N PHE A 159 -5.35 9.39 22.16
CA PHE A 159 -5.08 8.33 21.21
C PHE A 159 -6.24 7.32 21.26
N ARG A 160 -6.93 7.18 20.14
CA ARG A 160 -8.04 6.22 20.00
C ARG A 160 -7.78 5.29 18.82
N VAL A 161 -7.80 4.00 19.08
CA VAL A 161 -7.78 2.97 18.05
C VAL A 161 -9.21 2.53 17.79
N VAL A 162 -9.65 2.63 16.54
CA VAL A 162 -11.01 2.26 16.13
C VAL A 162 -10.90 1.30 14.93
N PRO A 163 -11.50 0.10 15.01
CA PRO A 163 -11.53 -0.82 13.87
C PRO A 163 -12.54 -0.34 12.83
N PHE A 164 -12.09 -0.18 11.59
CA PHE A 164 -12.93 0.14 10.44
C PHE A 164 -12.95 -1.02 9.44
N PRO A 165 -14.05 -1.26 8.74
CA PRO A 165 -14.04 -2.17 7.60
C PRO A 165 -13.15 -1.58 6.48
N ALA A 166 -12.35 -2.43 5.86
CA ALA A 166 -11.37 -2.01 4.86
C ALA A 166 -12.01 -1.19 3.73
N TRP A 167 -13.20 -1.60 3.25
CA TRP A 167 -13.89 -0.89 2.17
C TRP A 167 -14.15 0.59 2.50
N LEU A 168 -14.55 0.89 3.73
CA LEU A 168 -14.83 2.28 4.12
C LEU A 168 -13.56 3.12 4.16
N MET A 169 -12.53 2.60 4.83
CA MET A 169 -11.25 3.30 4.94
C MET A 169 -10.59 3.51 3.58
N LEU A 170 -10.53 2.45 2.75
CA LEU A 170 -9.84 2.48 1.46
C LEU A 170 -10.59 3.35 0.42
N LEU A 171 -11.93 3.31 0.42
CA LEU A 171 -12.71 4.18 -0.48
C LEU A 171 -12.64 5.65 -0.09
N ILE A 172 -12.68 5.97 1.22
CA ILE A 172 -12.45 7.35 1.68
C ILE A 172 -11.05 7.83 1.27
N TRP A 173 -10.03 7.00 1.51
CA TRP A 173 -8.65 7.33 1.13
C TRP A 173 -8.54 7.55 -0.39
N PHE A 174 -9.13 6.66 -1.20
CA PHE A 174 -9.13 6.79 -2.66
C PHE A 174 -9.87 8.04 -3.14
N ALA A 175 -11.05 8.33 -2.58
CA ALA A 175 -11.81 9.54 -2.91
C ALA A 175 -10.99 10.82 -2.62
N LEU A 176 -10.26 10.84 -1.49
CA LEU A 176 -9.37 11.94 -1.17
C LEU A 176 -8.20 12.08 -2.18
N GLN A 177 -7.67 10.96 -2.72
CA GLN A 177 -6.67 11.04 -3.79
C GLN A 177 -7.25 11.72 -5.05
N VAL A 178 -8.44 11.33 -5.46
CA VAL A 178 -9.09 11.90 -6.67
C VAL A 178 -9.41 13.39 -6.46
N VAL A 179 -10.00 13.75 -5.32
CA VAL A 179 -10.34 15.15 -5.02
C VAL A 179 -9.08 16.02 -4.95
N ASN A 180 -8.07 15.59 -4.19
CA ASN A 180 -6.83 16.36 -4.08
C ASN A 180 -6.05 16.38 -5.39
N GLY A 181 -6.10 15.30 -6.18
CA GLY A 181 -5.55 15.27 -7.53
C GLY A 181 -6.19 16.30 -8.45
N ALA A 182 -7.53 16.39 -8.44
CA ALA A 182 -8.23 17.41 -9.22
C ALA A 182 -7.89 18.84 -8.78
N LEU A 183 -7.78 19.08 -7.48
CA LEU A 183 -7.38 20.38 -6.94
C LEU A 183 -5.91 20.71 -7.25
N SER A 184 -5.03 19.73 -7.34
CA SER A 184 -3.61 19.95 -7.63
C SER A 184 -3.33 20.35 -9.07
N LEU A 185 -4.22 20.08 -10.02
CA LEU A 185 -4.06 20.48 -11.43
C LEU A 185 -3.99 22.01 -11.65
N SER A 186 -4.49 22.78 -10.69
CA SER A 186 -4.42 24.26 -10.72
C SER A 186 -3.23 24.84 -9.96
N GLN A 187 -2.40 24.00 -9.34
CA GLN A 187 -1.28 24.45 -8.52
C GLN A 187 0.04 24.27 -9.27
N VAL A 188 0.88 25.30 -9.25
CA VAL A 188 2.23 25.24 -9.79
C VAL A 188 3.18 24.88 -8.65
N GLY A 189 3.81 23.70 -8.71
CA GLY A 189 4.81 23.26 -7.72
C GLY A 189 4.77 21.76 -7.43
N GLY A 190 5.78 21.29 -6.72
CA GLY A 190 5.85 19.89 -6.25
C GLY A 190 4.87 19.64 -5.10
N GLY A 191 4.48 18.37 -4.94
CA GLY A 191 3.56 17.95 -3.88
C GLY A 191 3.36 16.44 -3.90
N VAL A 192 2.26 15.99 -3.30
CA VAL A 192 1.87 14.58 -3.35
C VAL A 192 1.39 14.23 -4.75
N ALA A 193 1.89 13.12 -5.29
CA ALA A 193 1.50 12.60 -6.60
C ALA A 193 0.15 11.86 -6.51
N TYR A 194 -0.93 12.61 -6.32
CA TYR A 194 -2.28 12.07 -6.09
C TYR A 194 -2.76 11.19 -7.25
N TRP A 195 -2.45 11.57 -8.49
CA TRP A 195 -2.82 10.79 -9.66
C TRP A 195 -2.05 9.48 -9.77
N ALA A 196 -0.80 9.45 -9.27
CA ALA A 196 -0.07 8.19 -9.14
C ALA A 196 -0.77 7.23 -8.16
N HIS A 197 -1.26 7.74 -7.04
CA HIS A 197 -2.02 6.92 -6.09
C HIS A 197 -3.32 6.39 -6.73
N ALA A 198 -4.07 7.24 -7.41
CA ALA A 198 -5.29 6.82 -8.10
C ALA A 198 -5.00 5.77 -9.19
N GLY A 199 -3.95 5.99 -10.01
CA GLY A 199 -3.54 5.08 -11.07
C GLY A 199 -3.11 3.71 -10.55
N GLY A 200 -2.28 3.70 -9.51
CA GLY A 200 -1.85 2.46 -8.85
C GLY A 200 -3.03 1.69 -8.28
N PHE A 201 -3.92 2.36 -7.55
CA PHE A 201 -5.11 1.75 -6.94
C PHE A 201 -6.00 1.07 -7.99
N ILE A 202 -6.30 1.77 -9.09
CA ILE A 202 -7.10 1.24 -10.19
C ILE A 202 -6.38 0.06 -10.85
N ALA A 203 -5.08 0.19 -11.15
CA ALA A 203 -4.30 -0.87 -11.78
C ALA A 203 -4.27 -2.14 -10.92
N GLY A 204 -4.05 -1.99 -9.61
CA GLY A 204 -4.06 -3.11 -8.67
C GLY A 204 -5.43 -3.78 -8.54
N PHE A 205 -6.49 -2.99 -8.45
CA PHE A 205 -7.87 -3.50 -8.43
C PHE A 205 -8.17 -4.32 -9.69
N LEU A 206 -7.83 -3.79 -10.87
CA LEU A 206 -8.05 -4.46 -12.16
C LEU A 206 -7.20 -5.72 -12.32
N PHE A 207 -5.96 -5.72 -11.87
CA PHE A 207 -5.08 -6.89 -11.89
C PHE A 207 -5.65 -8.06 -11.08
N VAL A 208 -6.20 -7.77 -9.91
CA VAL A 208 -6.74 -8.79 -9.00
C VAL A 208 -8.14 -9.25 -9.43
N LEU A 209 -8.85 -8.50 -10.27
CA LEU A 209 -10.21 -8.83 -10.71
C LEU A 209 -10.36 -10.25 -11.31
N PRO A 210 -9.48 -10.73 -12.22
CA PRO A 210 -9.55 -12.11 -12.70
C PRO A 210 -9.26 -13.14 -11.60
N VAL A 211 -8.39 -12.84 -10.64
CA VAL A 211 -8.11 -13.71 -9.49
C VAL A 211 -9.37 -13.84 -8.62
N TRP A 212 -10.00 -12.73 -8.27
CA TRP A 212 -11.25 -12.71 -7.53
C TRP A 212 -12.37 -13.47 -8.24
N LYS A 213 -12.51 -13.32 -9.56
CA LYS A 213 -13.46 -14.11 -10.37
C LYS A 213 -13.12 -15.61 -10.31
N GLY A 214 -11.86 -15.99 -10.38
CA GLY A 214 -11.38 -17.37 -10.26
C GLY A 214 -11.66 -17.98 -8.89
N LEU A 215 -11.67 -17.19 -7.83
CA LEU A 215 -12.05 -17.60 -6.47
C LEU A 215 -13.57 -17.75 -6.29
N GLY A 216 -14.37 -17.35 -7.26
CA GLY A 216 -15.83 -17.44 -7.26
C GLY A 216 -16.57 -16.09 -7.25
N GLY A 217 -15.88 -14.97 -7.34
CA GLY A 217 -16.49 -13.65 -7.41
C GLY A 217 -17.35 -13.33 -6.17
N THR A 218 -18.62 -13.01 -6.38
CA THR A 218 -19.56 -12.73 -5.27
C THR A 218 -19.81 -13.94 -4.37
N ALA A 219 -19.69 -15.17 -4.88
CA ALA A 219 -19.77 -16.39 -4.07
C ALA A 219 -18.56 -16.54 -3.12
N TYR A 220 -17.39 -16.05 -3.54
CA TYR A 220 -16.24 -15.95 -2.64
C TYR A 220 -16.55 -15.03 -1.45
N TRP A 221 -17.09 -13.85 -1.67
CA TRP A 221 -17.50 -12.95 -0.60
C TRP A 221 -18.61 -13.53 0.29
N ALA A 222 -19.58 -14.26 -0.31
CA ALA A 222 -20.64 -14.90 0.45
C ALA A 222 -20.11 -15.99 1.38
N ARG A 223 -19.08 -16.74 0.95
CA ARG A 223 -18.44 -17.80 1.73
C ARG A 223 -17.52 -17.26 2.82
N THR A 224 -16.74 -16.22 2.50
CA THR A 224 -15.73 -15.65 3.40
C THR A 224 -16.25 -14.46 4.19
N ASP A 225 -17.47 -14.00 3.94
CA ASP A 225 -18.06 -12.74 4.42
C ASP A 225 -17.17 -11.51 4.09
N GLY A 226 -16.36 -11.60 2.99
CA GLY A 226 -15.41 -10.56 2.59
C GLY A 226 -14.21 -10.44 3.54
N HIS A 227 -13.95 -11.48 4.32
CA HIS A 227 -12.74 -11.71 5.11
C HIS A 227 -11.88 -12.77 4.40
N PRO A 228 -10.60 -12.92 4.78
CA PRO A 228 -9.82 -14.06 4.34
C PRO A 228 -10.43 -15.38 4.79
N ASP A 229 -10.14 -16.41 4.01
CA ASP A 229 -10.52 -17.80 4.32
C ASP A 229 -9.56 -18.35 5.39
N HIS A 230 -9.55 -17.75 6.58
CA HIS A 230 -8.82 -18.35 7.69
C HIS A 230 -9.58 -19.58 8.16
N PRO A 231 -8.90 -20.70 8.40
CA PRO A 231 -9.51 -21.76 9.15
C PRO A 231 -9.99 -21.16 10.47
N GLU A 232 -11.31 -21.19 10.71
CA GLU A 232 -11.83 -20.80 12.02
C GLU A 232 -10.91 -21.40 13.06
N THR A 233 -10.30 -20.56 13.89
CA THR A 233 -9.59 -21.03 15.06
C THR A 233 -10.66 -21.65 15.95
N ARG A 234 -11.03 -22.88 15.66
CA ARG A 234 -11.89 -23.67 16.51
C ARG A 234 -11.06 -23.89 17.77
N TYR A 235 -11.21 -23.03 18.74
CA TYR A 235 -10.80 -23.32 20.09
C TYR A 235 -11.56 -24.59 20.48
N ARG A 236 -10.96 -25.78 20.28
CA ARG A 236 -11.33 -26.94 21.02
C ARG A 236 -11.04 -26.56 22.47
N LEU A 237 -12.08 -26.27 23.21
CA LEU A 237 -12.01 -26.27 24.66
C LEU A 237 -11.73 -27.73 25.03
N ASP A 238 -10.46 -28.13 24.99
CA ASP A 238 -10.05 -29.35 25.62
C ASP A 238 -10.40 -29.19 27.09
N ARG A 239 -11.12 -30.19 27.62
CA ARG A 239 -11.45 -30.22 29.04
C ARG A 239 -10.15 -30.00 29.81
N THR A 240 -10.01 -28.83 30.42
CA THR A 240 -8.83 -28.53 31.20
C THR A 240 -8.76 -29.56 32.34
N SER A 241 -7.61 -30.17 32.51
CA SER A 241 -7.34 -31.06 33.67
C SER A 241 -7.15 -30.30 35.00
N VAL A 242 -7.60 -29.05 35.03
CA VAL A 242 -7.57 -28.24 36.28
C VAL A 242 -8.63 -28.81 37.23
N PRO A 243 -8.23 -29.39 38.39
CA PRO A 243 -9.18 -29.94 39.33
C PRO A 243 -10.12 -28.85 39.85
N THR A 244 -11.41 -29.10 39.79
CA THR A 244 -12.40 -28.21 40.39
C THR A 244 -12.29 -28.37 41.90
N VAL A 245 -11.72 -27.38 42.59
CA VAL A 245 -11.64 -27.39 44.05
C VAL A 245 -12.99 -26.98 44.61
N TYR A 246 -13.76 -27.94 45.14
CA TYR A 246 -14.96 -27.64 45.88
C TYR A 246 -14.56 -27.14 47.30
N ARG A 247 -14.85 -25.87 47.61
CA ARG A 247 -14.80 -25.40 49.02
C ARG A 247 -15.85 -26.18 49.82
N ARG A 248 -15.40 -27.05 50.72
CA ARG A 248 -16.29 -27.57 51.77
C ARG A 248 -16.75 -26.39 52.62
N LYS A 249 -18.07 -26.25 52.77
CA LYS A 249 -18.70 -25.36 53.75
C LYS A 249 -18.46 -25.89 55.18
#